data_c2871a0d35cd9c3e023f002e46c43929
#
_entry.id   c2871a0d35cd9c3e023f002e46c43929
#
_cell.length_a   1.000
_cell.length_b   1.000
_cell.length_c   1.000
_cell.angle_alpha   90.00
_cell.angle_beta   90.00
_cell.angle_gamma   90.00
#
_symmetry.space_group_name_H-M   'P 1'
#
loop_
_entity.id
_entity.type
_entity.pdbx_description
1 polymer ?
#
loop_
_entity_poly.entity_id
_entity_poly.type
_entity_poly.pdbx_seq_one_letter_code
_entity_poly.pdbx_strand_id
1 'polypeptide(L)'
;MKDRKKDSAGVAAAKSSFSRSTAYRIEADPRLPSQAQAPRMRRRHDPLGALFEAEIAPMLAGAPKLRAVAIYEEICRRHPALGAGIRRTIERRVRHWRALQGPDRDVIFRQEHAPGRLGLSDFTCMNAAGVTIAGQALEHLLYHFRLVYSGFEHAHVVLGGESYVALAEGLQNALWSLGGVPRVHRTDSLSAAFRNLTAAACEDLTARYEALCVHYGMQATRNNAGVAHENGSIESAHGHLKSALDDALLLRGSREFATLAAYRRFVDEIVGRHNARQAKVIEIERRTLRPLPACRTSDYEALSVRITATSGFTLRKVFYSVPSRLIGHRLRVRLYDDRLELFVGATFLMTLARGRAQPSGKHDQVVNYRHVIHALRRKPGALLGLVYRDRLFPREAYRLAFEALCAQLPAAKACKVTVELLALAHERNCEAELADRLAAELAAGRLPDPAALRAHFAPDPAGVPTIAVALVALTVYDALAPALAA
;
A
#
# COMPACT_ATOMS: atom_id res chain seq x y z
N MET A 1 -47.65 42.60 -28.05
CA MET A 1 -49.06 43.01 -28.00
C MET A 1 -49.22 44.54 -28.01
N LYS A 2 -48.51 45.32 -27.20
CA LYS A 2 -48.65 46.81 -27.20
C LYS A 2 -48.32 47.42 -28.57
N ASP A 3 -47.24 46.98 -29.22
CA ASP A 3 -46.82 47.50 -30.52
C ASP A 3 -47.76 47.08 -31.67
N ARG A 4 -48.50 45.98 -31.52
CA ARG A 4 -49.46 45.50 -32.52
C ARG A 4 -50.69 46.35 -32.67
N LYS A 5 -51.02 47.17 -31.65
CA LYS A 5 -52.15 48.12 -31.75
C LYS A 5 -51.88 49.32 -32.68
N LYS A 6 -50.61 49.60 -32.97
CA LYS A 6 -50.18 50.74 -33.79
C LYS A 6 -49.51 50.33 -35.12
N ASP A 7 -48.94 49.17 -35.16
CA ASP A 7 -48.05 48.69 -36.24
C ASP A 7 -48.59 47.39 -36.90
N SER A 8 -48.13 47.11 -38.11
CA SER A 8 -48.37 45.81 -38.74
C SER A 8 -47.62 44.67 -38.02
N ALA A 9 -48.08 43.43 -38.16
CA ALA A 9 -47.47 42.28 -37.50
C ALA A 9 -45.93 42.14 -37.76
N GLY A 10 -45.51 42.51 -38.97
CA GLY A 10 -44.09 42.49 -39.36
C GLY A 10 -43.27 43.59 -38.65
N VAL A 11 -43.82 44.81 -38.54
CA VAL A 11 -43.16 45.92 -37.87
C VAL A 11 -43.11 45.71 -36.36
N ALA A 12 -44.17 45.24 -35.74
CA ALA A 12 -44.23 44.90 -34.33
C ALA A 12 -43.26 43.76 -33.99
N ALA A 13 -43.12 42.77 -34.84
CA ALA A 13 -42.15 41.69 -34.70
C ALA A 13 -40.70 42.20 -34.72
N ALA A 14 -40.38 43.09 -35.67
CA ALA A 14 -39.05 43.68 -35.78
C ALA A 14 -38.67 44.55 -34.54
N LYS A 15 -39.63 45.38 -34.07
CA LYS A 15 -39.47 46.19 -32.84
C LYS A 15 -39.25 45.34 -31.57
N SER A 16 -39.81 44.14 -31.54
CA SER A 16 -39.72 43.23 -30.39
C SER A 16 -38.65 42.12 -30.56
N SER A 17 -37.82 42.20 -31.58
CA SER A 17 -36.77 41.20 -31.92
C SER A 17 -37.32 39.78 -32.14
N PHE A 18 -38.53 39.63 -32.68
CA PHE A 18 -39.11 38.34 -33.00
C PHE A 18 -39.15 38.12 -34.53
N SER A 19 -39.24 36.83 -34.93
CA SER A 19 -39.56 36.52 -36.29
C SER A 19 -41.05 36.84 -36.59
N ARG A 20 -41.35 37.17 -37.86
CA ARG A 20 -42.73 37.48 -38.29
C ARG A 20 -43.71 36.31 -38.01
N SER A 21 -43.25 35.06 -38.17
CA SER A 21 -44.01 33.87 -37.82
C SER A 21 -44.30 33.73 -36.34
N THR A 22 -43.36 34.16 -35.47
CA THR A 22 -43.56 34.21 -34.02
C THR A 22 -44.62 35.25 -33.64
N ALA A 23 -44.63 36.42 -34.30
CA ALA A 23 -45.68 37.44 -34.06
C ALA A 23 -47.07 36.94 -34.36
N TYR A 24 -47.26 36.28 -35.50
CA TYR A 24 -48.55 35.67 -35.86
C TYR A 24 -48.96 34.54 -34.90
N ARG A 25 -48.02 33.75 -34.42
CA ARG A 25 -48.30 32.71 -33.41
C ARG A 25 -48.75 33.27 -32.07
N ILE A 26 -48.12 34.38 -31.61
CA ILE A 26 -48.52 35.09 -30.40
C ILE A 26 -49.91 35.78 -30.59
N GLU A 27 -50.21 36.18 -31.80
CA GLU A 27 -51.50 36.79 -32.11
C GLU A 27 -52.65 35.76 -32.12
N ALA A 28 -52.37 34.55 -32.65
CA ALA A 28 -53.29 33.43 -32.64
C ALA A 28 -53.56 32.86 -31.23
N ASP A 29 -52.52 32.85 -30.35
CA ASP A 29 -52.63 32.43 -28.95
C ASP A 29 -51.81 33.37 -28.03
N PRO A 30 -52.48 34.38 -27.48
CA PRO A 30 -51.83 35.41 -26.65
C PRO A 30 -51.47 34.97 -25.22
N ARG A 31 -51.73 33.74 -24.86
CA ARG A 31 -51.37 33.18 -23.53
C ARG A 31 -49.86 33.08 -23.40
N LEU A 32 -49.36 33.30 -22.18
CA LEU A 32 -47.96 33.07 -21.88
C LEU A 32 -47.59 31.60 -22.09
N PRO A 33 -46.33 31.26 -22.49
CA PRO A 33 -45.92 29.87 -22.69
C PRO A 33 -46.22 28.95 -21.49
N SER A 34 -46.16 29.45 -20.27
CA SER A 34 -46.56 28.76 -19.03
C SER A 34 -48.04 28.45 -18.93
N GLN A 35 -48.89 29.33 -19.54
CA GLN A 35 -50.34 29.19 -19.57
C GLN A 35 -50.85 28.39 -20.77
N ALA A 36 -50.06 28.39 -21.87
CA ALA A 36 -50.37 27.65 -23.09
C ALA A 36 -50.01 26.15 -22.99
N GLN A 37 -49.12 25.79 -22.12
CA GLN A 37 -48.78 24.38 -21.85
C GLN A 37 -49.90 23.74 -21.04
N ALA A 38 -50.69 22.88 -21.67
CA ALA A 38 -51.53 21.97 -20.92
C ALA A 38 -50.67 21.14 -19.96
N PRO A 39 -51.11 20.93 -18.71
CA PRO A 39 -50.37 20.07 -17.76
C PRO A 39 -50.10 18.74 -18.48
N ARG A 40 -48.83 18.33 -18.54
CA ARG A 40 -48.47 17.04 -19.12
C ARG A 40 -49.11 15.94 -18.28
N MET A 41 -50.29 15.51 -18.69
CA MET A 41 -50.97 14.38 -18.07
C MET A 41 -50.10 13.13 -18.28
N ARG A 42 -49.87 12.39 -17.21
CA ARG A 42 -49.10 11.15 -17.21
C ARG A 42 -49.79 10.11 -18.08
N ARG A 43 -49.22 9.80 -19.23
CA ARG A 43 -49.83 8.85 -20.19
C ARG A 43 -49.77 7.37 -19.73
N ARG A 44 -48.98 7.05 -18.73
CA ARG A 44 -48.86 5.68 -18.20
C ARG A 44 -49.45 5.59 -16.81
N HIS A 45 -50.33 4.62 -16.64
CA HIS A 45 -50.84 4.24 -15.32
C HIS A 45 -49.70 3.92 -14.39
N ASP A 46 -49.74 4.41 -13.14
CA ASP A 46 -48.76 4.08 -12.12
C ASP A 46 -49.12 2.72 -11.51
N PRO A 47 -48.32 1.65 -11.75
CA PRO A 47 -48.66 0.32 -11.28
C PRO A 47 -48.65 0.20 -9.74
N LEU A 48 -48.06 1.20 -9.04
CA LEU A 48 -47.96 1.23 -7.58
C LEU A 48 -48.98 2.19 -6.93
N GLY A 49 -49.83 2.89 -7.69
CA GLY A 49 -50.71 3.93 -7.19
C GLY A 49 -51.18 3.80 -5.75
N ALA A 50 -52.27 3.06 -5.52
CA ALA A 50 -52.82 2.84 -4.18
C ALA A 50 -51.96 1.93 -3.31
N LEU A 51 -51.24 0.99 -3.89
CA LEU A 51 -50.37 0.04 -3.15
C LEU A 51 -49.25 0.73 -2.45
N PHE A 52 -48.70 1.80 -3.02
CA PHE A 52 -47.62 2.55 -2.39
C PHE A 52 -48.05 3.16 -1.05
N GLU A 53 -49.20 3.79 -1.02
CA GLU A 53 -49.74 4.41 0.19
C GLU A 53 -50.24 3.38 1.22
N ALA A 54 -50.79 2.24 0.73
CA ALA A 54 -51.34 1.22 1.59
C ALA A 54 -50.27 0.34 2.27
N GLU A 55 -49.20 0.00 1.57
CA GLU A 55 -48.21 -0.94 2.07
C GLU A 55 -46.79 -0.35 2.19
N ILE A 56 -46.29 0.37 1.16
CA ILE A 56 -44.90 0.83 1.13
C ILE A 56 -44.67 2.00 2.06
N ALA A 57 -45.57 2.97 2.09
CA ALA A 57 -45.42 4.15 2.95
C ALA A 57 -45.43 3.77 4.45
N PRO A 58 -46.30 2.86 4.96
CA PRO A 58 -46.19 2.38 6.32
C PRO A 58 -44.90 1.64 6.63
N MET A 59 -44.36 0.82 5.70
CA MET A 59 -43.03 0.19 5.88
C MET A 59 -41.93 1.23 6.05
N LEU A 60 -41.97 2.28 5.23
CA LEU A 60 -41.00 3.36 5.31
C LEU A 60 -41.15 4.22 6.55
N ALA A 61 -42.37 4.44 7.03
CA ALA A 61 -42.65 5.16 8.26
C ALA A 61 -42.11 4.37 9.50
N GLY A 62 -42.32 3.05 9.51
CA GLY A 62 -41.80 2.19 10.58
C GLY A 62 -40.29 1.94 10.51
N ALA A 63 -39.72 1.91 9.29
CA ALA A 63 -38.31 1.65 9.07
C ALA A 63 -37.75 2.53 7.93
N PRO A 64 -37.46 3.82 8.13
CA PRO A 64 -37.04 4.76 7.09
C PRO A 64 -35.74 4.38 6.37
N LYS A 65 -34.88 3.58 7.02
CA LYS A 65 -33.60 3.07 6.46
C LYS A 65 -33.77 1.82 5.58
N LEU A 66 -34.96 1.23 5.50
CA LEU A 66 -35.22 0.01 4.75
C LEU A 66 -34.84 0.20 3.25
N ARG A 67 -33.97 -0.63 2.73
CA ARG A 67 -33.48 -0.49 1.34
C ARG A 67 -34.60 -0.69 0.33
N ALA A 68 -34.62 0.13 -0.74
CA ALA A 68 -35.63 0.05 -1.79
C ALA A 68 -35.65 -1.33 -2.47
N VAL A 69 -34.49 -2.03 -2.52
CA VAL A 69 -34.41 -3.39 -3.06
C VAL A 69 -35.17 -4.36 -2.17
N ALA A 70 -35.01 -4.29 -0.83
CA ALA A 70 -35.73 -5.15 0.09
C ALA A 70 -37.26 -4.92 0.04
N ILE A 71 -37.70 -3.64 -0.11
CA ILE A 71 -39.10 -3.29 -0.34
C ILE A 71 -39.59 -3.92 -1.65
N TYR A 72 -38.79 -3.84 -2.72
CA TYR A 72 -39.14 -4.44 -3.99
C TYR A 72 -39.32 -5.97 -3.88
N GLU A 73 -38.36 -6.65 -3.23
CA GLU A 73 -38.42 -8.11 -3.04
C GLU A 73 -39.68 -8.50 -2.22
N GLU A 74 -39.98 -7.77 -1.16
CA GLU A 74 -41.16 -8.02 -0.33
C GLU A 74 -42.48 -7.73 -1.07
N ILE A 75 -42.55 -6.64 -1.85
CA ILE A 75 -43.74 -6.34 -2.66
C ILE A 75 -43.94 -7.37 -3.76
N CYS A 76 -42.89 -7.84 -4.44
CA CYS A 76 -42.99 -8.92 -5.42
C CYS A 76 -43.43 -10.22 -4.78
N ARG A 77 -43.01 -10.52 -3.57
CA ARG A 77 -43.46 -11.70 -2.81
C ARG A 77 -44.95 -11.64 -2.46
N ARG A 78 -45.46 -10.46 -2.05
CA ARG A 78 -46.88 -10.26 -1.72
C ARG A 78 -47.79 -10.16 -2.94
N HIS A 79 -47.27 -9.57 -4.02
CA HIS A 79 -48.00 -9.27 -5.25
C HIS A 79 -47.28 -9.81 -6.48
N PRO A 80 -47.26 -11.14 -6.73
CA PRO A 80 -46.52 -11.72 -7.84
C PRO A 80 -46.95 -11.22 -9.22
N ALA A 81 -48.21 -10.72 -9.35
CA ALA A 81 -48.75 -10.19 -10.58
C ALA A 81 -48.11 -8.88 -11.09
N LEU A 82 -47.38 -8.16 -10.24
CA LEU A 82 -46.75 -6.87 -10.58
C LEU A 82 -45.52 -7.00 -11.48
N GLY A 83 -44.91 -8.16 -11.55
CA GLY A 83 -43.76 -8.43 -12.42
C GLY A 83 -42.48 -7.67 -12.05
N ALA A 84 -41.35 -8.06 -12.65
CA ALA A 84 -40.02 -7.51 -12.33
C ALA A 84 -39.83 -6.02 -12.77
N GLY A 85 -40.67 -5.51 -13.66
CA GLY A 85 -40.52 -4.16 -14.22
C GLY A 85 -40.78 -2.99 -13.27
N ILE A 86 -41.35 -3.25 -12.08
CA ILE A 86 -41.73 -2.20 -11.11
C ILE A 86 -40.56 -1.71 -10.27
N ARG A 87 -39.40 -2.39 -10.26
CA ARG A 87 -38.25 -2.06 -9.43
C ARG A 87 -37.85 -0.58 -9.50
N ARG A 88 -37.63 -0.05 -10.71
CA ARG A 88 -37.28 1.36 -10.89
C ARG A 88 -38.36 2.33 -10.40
N THR A 89 -39.61 1.92 -10.47
CA THR A 89 -40.75 2.73 -9.99
C THR A 89 -40.75 2.77 -8.46
N ILE A 90 -40.51 1.64 -7.80
CA ILE A 90 -40.37 1.58 -6.34
C ILE A 90 -39.17 2.43 -5.90
N GLU A 91 -37.99 2.24 -6.49
CA GLU A 91 -36.78 3.00 -6.15
C GLU A 91 -37.00 4.52 -6.28
N ARG A 92 -37.67 4.96 -7.33
CA ARG A 92 -38.00 6.38 -7.54
C ARG A 92 -39.00 6.91 -6.52
N ARG A 93 -40.06 6.15 -6.22
CA ARG A 93 -41.08 6.56 -5.23
C ARG A 93 -40.57 6.55 -3.81
N VAL A 94 -39.75 5.56 -3.44
CA VAL A 94 -39.05 5.53 -2.14
C VAL A 94 -38.13 6.74 -2.00
N ARG A 95 -37.36 7.08 -3.04
CA ARG A 95 -36.53 8.30 -3.04
C ARG A 95 -37.38 9.56 -2.85
N HIS A 96 -38.50 9.65 -3.55
CA HIS A 96 -39.40 10.80 -3.45
C HIS A 96 -40.04 10.89 -2.05
N TRP A 97 -40.53 9.77 -1.52
CA TRP A 97 -41.08 9.72 -0.15
C TRP A 97 -40.06 10.17 0.89
N ARG A 98 -38.81 9.66 0.79
CA ARG A 98 -37.72 10.07 1.69
C ARG A 98 -37.38 11.55 1.61
N ALA A 99 -37.54 12.16 0.44
CA ALA A 99 -37.31 13.58 0.28
C ALA A 99 -38.42 14.44 0.93
N LEU A 100 -39.64 13.92 0.99
CA LEU A 100 -40.81 14.66 1.52
C LEU A 100 -41.11 14.35 3.00
N GLN A 101 -40.91 13.12 3.41
CA GLN A 101 -41.39 12.57 4.68
C GLN A 101 -40.33 11.76 5.44
N GLY A 102 -39.17 11.56 4.85
CA GLY A 102 -38.09 10.83 5.51
C GLY A 102 -37.44 11.64 6.63
N PRO A 103 -36.69 10.97 7.51
CA PRO A 103 -35.94 11.67 8.56
C PRO A 103 -34.85 12.57 7.96
N ASP A 104 -34.51 13.62 8.67
CA ASP A 104 -33.39 14.47 8.34
C ASP A 104 -32.09 13.67 8.19
N ARG A 105 -31.25 14.12 7.31
CA ARG A 105 -29.94 13.52 7.09
C ARG A 105 -28.86 14.33 7.77
N ASP A 106 -27.78 13.66 8.14
CA ASP A 106 -26.59 14.33 8.64
C ASP A 106 -26.06 15.31 7.59
N VAL A 107 -25.75 16.52 8.05
CA VAL A 107 -25.21 17.59 7.23
C VAL A 107 -23.72 17.68 7.45
N ILE A 108 -22.94 17.55 6.38
CA ILE A 108 -21.49 17.76 6.41
C ILE A 108 -21.24 19.27 6.26
N PHE A 109 -20.83 19.91 7.35
CA PHE A 109 -20.45 21.32 7.33
C PHE A 109 -19.05 21.48 6.75
N ARG A 110 -18.92 22.24 5.67
CA ARG A 110 -17.61 22.61 5.13
C ARG A 110 -16.89 23.49 6.14
N GLN A 111 -15.68 23.07 6.50
CA GLN A 111 -14.82 23.84 7.40
C GLN A 111 -13.74 24.55 6.59
N GLU A 112 -13.43 25.80 6.97
CA GLU A 112 -12.28 26.51 6.44
C GLU A 112 -11.04 26.12 7.23
N HIS A 113 -10.00 25.77 6.52
CA HIS A 113 -8.71 25.41 7.09
C HIS A 113 -7.67 26.45 6.71
N ALA A 114 -6.95 26.97 7.69
CA ALA A 114 -5.84 27.87 7.43
C ALA A 114 -4.65 27.08 6.81
N PRO A 115 -3.91 27.67 5.86
CA PRO A 115 -2.73 27.03 5.27
C PRO A 115 -1.69 26.74 6.35
N GLY A 116 -1.00 25.60 6.20
CA GLY A 116 0.03 25.14 7.13
C GLY A 116 -0.44 24.72 8.51
N ARG A 117 -1.76 24.62 8.72
CA ARG A 117 -2.31 24.29 10.04
C ARG A 117 -2.36 22.80 10.31
N LEU A 118 -2.96 22.00 9.43
CA LEU A 118 -3.35 20.63 9.74
C LEU A 118 -2.87 19.63 8.68
N GLY A 119 -2.05 18.68 9.12
CA GLY A 119 -1.73 17.46 8.40
C GLY A 119 -2.48 16.27 9.01
N LEU A 120 -3.07 15.44 8.17
CA LEU A 120 -3.74 14.19 8.53
C LEU A 120 -2.92 13.02 8.02
N SER A 121 -2.91 11.92 8.76
CA SER A 121 -2.38 10.66 8.25
C SER A 121 -3.19 9.47 8.73
N ASP A 122 -3.19 8.44 7.90
CA ASP A 122 -3.85 7.17 8.21
C ASP A 122 -3.26 6.05 7.35
N PHE A 123 -3.51 4.78 7.73
CA PHE A 123 -3.15 3.61 6.94
C PHE A 123 -4.33 3.10 6.13
N THR A 124 -4.05 2.58 4.94
CA THR A 124 -5.09 2.01 4.10
C THR A 124 -4.63 0.70 3.46
N CYS A 125 -5.47 -0.34 3.51
CA CYS A 125 -5.15 -1.66 2.97
C CYS A 125 -5.19 -1.65 1.44
N MET A 126 -4.17 -2.24 0.80
CA MET A 126 -4.02 -2.33 -0.66
C MET A 126 -4.10 -3.76 -1.20
N ASN A 127 -4.42 -4.76 -0.38
CA ASN A 127 -4.46 -6.17 -0.80
C ASN A 127 -5.41 -6.41 -1.98
N ALA A 128 -6.52 -5.67 -2.06
CA ALA A 128 -7.47 -5.74 -3.17
C ALA A 128 -6.87 -5.31 -4.52
N ALA A 129 -5.78 -4.53 -4.52
CA ALA A 129 -5.09 -4.13 -5.74
C ALA A 129 -4.39 -5.30 -6.46
N GLY A 130 -4.17 -6.44 -5.79
CA GLY A 130 -3.63 -7.65 -6.39
C GLY A 130 -2.21 -7.48 -6.96
N VAL A 131 -1.39 -6.62 -6.36
CA VAL A 131 -0.01 -6.37 -6.80
C VAL A 131 0.86 -7.58 -6.51
N THR A 132 1.74 -7.92 -7.45
CA THR A 132 2.74 -8.98 -7.29
C THR A 132 4.15 -8.44 -7.48
N ILE A 133 5.11 -9.00 -6.74
CA ILE A 133 6.55 -8.69 -6.86
C ILE A 133 7.29 -10.00 -7.18
N ALA A 134 7.95 -10.05 -8.32
CA ALA A 134 8.67 -11.25 -8.80
C ALA A 134 7.77 -12.51 -8.72
N GLY A 135 6.51 -12.40 -9.16
CA GLY A 135 5.51 -13.47 -9.17
C GLY A 135 4.85 -13.77 -7.81
N GLN A 136 5.21 -13.07 -6.74
CA GLN A 136 4.63 -13.29 -5.41
C GLN A 136 3.66 -12.16 -5.03
N ALA A 137 2.48 -12.53 -4.52
CA ALA A 137 1.49 -11.55 -4.07
C ALA A 137 2.05 -10.66 -2.95
N LEU A 138 1.83 -9.35 -3.10
CA LEU A 138 2.25 -8.36 -2.12
C LEU A 138 1.05 -7.91 -1.29
N GLU A 139 0.92 -8.45 -0.08
CA GLU A 139 -0.01 -7.91 0.91
C GLU A 139 0.65 -6.73 1.62
N HIS A 140 0.03 -5.54 1.54
CA HIS A 140 0.62 -4.33 2.10
C HIS A 140 -0.42 -3.28 2.45
N LEU A 141 0.01 -2.30 3.25
CA LEU A 141 -0.71 -1.06 3.50
C LEU A 141 -0.01 0.09 2.78
N LEU A 142 -0.74 1.19 2.59
CA LEU A 142 -0.14 2.50 2.35
C LEU A 142 -0.35 3.35 3.59
N TYR A 143 0.72 3.91 4.13
CA TYR A 143 0.64 5.10 4.97
C TYR A 143 0.35 6.28 4.06
N HIS A 144 -0.72 7.02 4.33
CA HIS A 144 -1.15 8.15 3.53
C HIS A 144 -1.18 9.40 4.41
N PHE A 145 -0.42 10.41 4.01
CA PHE A 145 -0.40 11.73 4.62
C PHE A 145 -1.05 12.75 3.68
N ARG A 146 -1.81 13.68 4.25
CA ARG A 146 -2.46 14.75 3.49
C ARG A 146 -2.48 16.06 4.27
N LEU A 147 -2.16 17.17 3.60
CA LEU A 147 -2.47 18.53 4.08
C LEU A 147 -3.93 18.88 3.76
N VAL A 148 -4.65 19.38 4.74
CA VAL A 148 -6.10 19.62 4.59
C VAL A 148 -6.39 20.82 3.69
N TYR A 149 -5.54 21.86 3.73
CA TYR A 149 -5.72 23.08 2.94
C TYR A 149 -5.39 22.88 1.46
N SER A 150 -4.16 22.49 1.12
CA SER A 150 -3.71 22.35 -0.27
C SER A 150 -4.10 21.03 -0.91
N GLY A 151 -4.40 20.03 -0.10
CA GLY A 151 -4.55 18.68 -0.59
C GLY A 151 -3.23 18.01 -0.99
N PHE A 152 -2.06 18.53 -0.56
CA PHE A 152 -0.79 17.80 -0.73
C PHE A 152 -0.90 16.41 -0.15
N GLU A 153 -0.41 15.41 -0.90
CA GLU A 153 -0.44 14.00 -0.51
C GLU A 153 0.96 13.38 -0.55
N HIS A 154 1.19 12.46 0.37
CA HIS A 154 2.33 11.54 0.33
C HIS A 154 1.85 10.15 0.70
N ALA A 155 2.27 9.14 -0.06
CA ALA A 155 1.96 7.75 0.25
C ALA A 155 3.25 6.95 0.40
N HIS A 156 3.31 6.08 1.42
CA HIS A 156 4.45 5.24 1.70
C HIS A 156 4.00 3.78 1.82
N VAL A 157 4.70 2.86 1.11
CA VAL A 157 4.38 1.43 1.13
C VAL A 157 4.86 0.82 2.43
N VAL A 158 3.92 0.31 3.22
CA VAL A 158 4.14 -0.29 4.54
C VAL A 158 3.98 -1.80 4.46
N LEU A 159 4.99 -2.50 4.91
CA LEU A 159 5.05 -3.96 4.86
C LEU A 159 4.84 -4.62 6.23
N GLY A 160 5.23 -3.97 7.31
CA GLY A 160 5.19 -4.51 8.67
C GLY A 160 3.85 -4.38 9.40
N GLY A 161 2.83 -3.80 8.73
CA GLY A 161 1.53 -3.49 9.34
C GLY A 161 1.53 -2.15 10.08
N GLU A 162 0.37 -1.78 10.63
CA GLU A 162 0.20 -0.56 11.41
C GLU A 162 1.07 -0.60 12.66
N SER A 163 2.08 0.25 12.72
CA SER A 163 3.03 0.33 13.83
C SER A 163 3.59 1.73 13.97
N TYR A 164 4.13 2.06 15.17
CA TYR A 164 4.82 3.33 15.38
C TYR A 164 5.98 3.53 14.40
N VAL A 165 6.72 2.47 14.09
CA VAL A 165 7.86 2.52 13.14
C VAL A 165 7.38 2.94 11.75
N ALA A 166 6.30 2.31 11.26
CA ALA A 166 5.71 2.66 9.97
C ALA A 166 5.14 4.07 9.95
N LEU A 167 4.48 4.51 11.04
CA LEU A 167 4.00 5.88 11.20
C LEU A 167 5.16 6.88 11.17
N ALA A 168 6.22 6.64 11.96
CA ALA A 168 7.36 7.54 12.07
C ALA A 168 8.12 7.65 10.75
N GLU A 169 8.35 6.54 10.05
CA GLU A 169 8.98 6.51 8.74
C GLU A 169 8.13 7.24 7.70
N GLY A 170 6.84 6.90 7.60
CA GLY A 170 5.92 7.50 6.65
C GLY A 170 5.73 9.00 6.86
N LEU A 171 5.55 9.45 8.13
CA LEU A 171 5.42 10.86 8.46
C LEU A 171 6.69 11.64 8.14
N GLN A 172 7.86 11.15 8.52
CA GLN A 172 9.12 11.79 8.18
C GLN A 172 9.32 11.91 6.67
N ASN A 173 9.05 10.84 5.92
CA ASN A 173 9.11 10.86 4.45
C ASN A 173 8.16 11.91 3.86
N ALA A 174 6.93 12.01 4.40
CA ALA A 174 5.95 13.00 3.96
C ALA A 174 6.43 14.44 4.21
N LEU A 175 6.90 14.75 5.41
CA LEU A 175 7.38 16.08 5.78
C LEU A 175 8.62 16.51 4.97
N TRP A 176 9.55 15.59 4.75
CA TRP A 176 10.76 15.89 3.94
C TRP A 176 10.43 16.02 2.45
N SER A 177 9.47 15.24 1.92
CA SER A 177 8.95 15.41 0.57
C SER A 177 8.21 16.74 0.38
N LEU A 178 7.46 17.15 1.40
CA LEU A 178 6.74 18.42 1.43
C LEU A 178 7.71 19.63 1.50
N GLY A 179 8.83 19.45 2.22
CA GLY A 179 9.79 20.54 2.49
C GLY A 179 9.41 21.45 3.64
N GLY A 180 8.55 20.98 4.57
CA GLY A 180 8.12 21.77 5.72
C GLY A 180 7.18 21.00 6.63
N VAL A 181 6.76 21.64 7.73
CA VAL A 181 6.03 21.01 8.84
C VAL A 181 4.74 21.76 9.14
N PRO A 182 3.57 21.10 9.18
CA PRO A 182 2.32 21.71 9.61
C PRO A 182 2.33 21.96 11.13
N ARG A 183 1.45 22.86 11.60
CA ARG A 183 1.37 23.15 13.04
C ARG A 183 0.80 22.00 13.86
N VAL A 184 -0.13 21.26 13.31
CA VAL A 184 -0.86 20.17 13.94
C VAL A 184 -0.76 18.94 13.06
N HIS A 185 -0.46 17.80 13.65
CA HIS A 185 -0.58 16.50 13.00
C HIS A 185 -1.65 15.67 13.71
N ARG A 186 -2.56 15.08 12.94
CA ARG A 186 -3.63 14.22 13.44
C ARG A 186 -3.53 12.85 12.77
N THR A 187 -3.65 11.80 13.57
CA THR A 187 -3.69 10.42 13.10
C THR A 187 -4.71 9.62 13.90
N ASP A 188 -5.39 8.68 13.22
CA ASP A 188 -6.26 7.68 13.85
C ASP A 188 -5.53 6.37 14.11
N SER A 189 -4.42 6.18 13.44
CA SER A 189 -3.71 4.90 13.28
C SER A 189 -3.12 4.32 14.57
N LEU A 190 -3.01 5.10 15.63
CA LEU A 190 -2.49 4.58 16.91
C LEU A 190 -3.50 3.65 17.60
N SER A 191 -4.79 3.80 17.35
CA SER A 191 -5.84 2.98 17.98
C SER A 191 -5.80 1.51 17.54
N ALA A 192 -5.43 1.22 16.29
CA ALA A 192 -5.32 -0.15 15.79
C ALA A 192 -4.06 -0.84 16.33
N ALA A 193 -2.96 -0.12 16.48
CA ALA A 193 -1.75 -0.62 17.13
C ALA A 193 -1.96 -0.96 18.62
N PHE A 194 -2.94 -0.33 19.27
CA PHE A 194 -3.26 -0.52 20.69
C PHE A 194 -4.11 -1.75 21.02
N ARG A 195 -4.83 -2.33 20.05
CA ARG A 195 -5.85 -3.36 20.31
C ARG A 195 -5.36 -4.61 21.04
N ASN A 196 -4.06 -4.89 21.00
CA ASN A 196 -3.45 -6.08 21.61
C ASN A 196 -2.30 -5.75 22.57
N LEU A 197 -2.16 -4.50 23.02
CA LEU A 197 -1.09 -4.06 23.89
C LEU A 197 -1.57 -3.90 25.35
N THR A 198 -0.66 -4.05 26.29
CA THR A 198 -0.90 -3.70 27.69
C THR A 198 -1.01 -2.18 27.83
N ALA A 199 -1.66 -1.70 28.91
CA ALA A 199 -1.82 -0.26 29.16
C ALA A 199 -0.46 0.48 29.16
N ALA A 200 0.57 -0.08 29.77
CA ALA A 200 1.92 0.51 29.80
C ALA A 200 2.54 0.63 28.38
N ALA A 201 2.33 -0.36 27.51
CA ALA A 201 2.81 -0.30 26.13
C ALA A 201 2.05 0.72 25.29
N CYS A 202 0.78 0.95 25.60
CA CYS A 202 -0.04 2.00 24.98
C CYS A 202 0.44 3.41 25.36
N GLU A 203 0.79 3.61 26.64
CA GLU A 203 1.37 4.86 27.14
C GLU A 203 2.73 5.15 26.49
N ASP A 204 3.60 4.13 26.34
CA ASP A 204 4.90 4.26 25.68
C ASP A 204 4.77 4.68 24.22
N LEU A 205 3.86 4.07 23.47
CA LEU A 205 3.60 4.45 22.06
C LEU A 205 3.06 5.87 21.94
N THR A 206 2.23 6.29 22.88
CA THR A 206 1.71 7.65 22.95
C THR A 206 2.83 8.64 23.16
N ALA A 207 3.65 8.41 24.17
CA ALA A 207 4.80 9.26 24.51
C ALA A 207 5.79 9.36 23.33
N ARG A 208 6.04 8.25 22.62
CA ARG A 208 6.90 8.24 21.44
C ARG A 208 6.34 9.06 20.28
N TYR A 209 5.03 8.98 20.01
CA TYR A 209 4.40 9.79 18.99
C TYR A 209 4.40 11.27 19.35
N GLU A 210 4.13 11.61 20.60
CA GLU A 210 4.22 12.98 21.11
C GLU A 210 5.66 13.53 20.99
N ALA A 211 6.66 12.74 21.38
CA ALA A 211 8.07 13.10 21.22
C ALA A 211 8.46 13.32 19.74
N LEU A 212 7.94 12.49 18.81
CA LEU A 212 8.12 12.69 17.38
C LEU A 212 7.52 14.03 16.94
N CYS A 213 6.29 14.32 17.34
CA CYS A 213 5.64 15.59 17.01
C CYS A 213 6.40 16.79 17.60
N VAL A 214 6.85 16.70 18.83
CA VAL A 214 7.65 17.76 19.49
C VAL A 214 8.96 17.99 18.74
N HIS A 215 9.66 16.94 18.31
CA HIS A 215 10.89 17.07 17.52
C HIS A 215 10.68 17.88 16.23
N TYR A 216 9.54 17.69 15.57
CA TYR A 216 9.14 18.45 14.38
C TYR A 216 8.43 19.77 14.70
N GLY A 217 8.25 20.12 15.97
CA GLY A 217 7.53 21.31 16.40
C GLY A 217 6.04 21.27 16.08
N MET A 218 5.45 20.08 15.96
CA MET A 218 4.00 19.88 15.73
C MET A 218 3.27 19.64 17.04
N GLN A 219 2.01 20.00 17.07
CA GLN A 219 1.08 19.54 18.08
C GLN A 219 0.46 18.22 17.63
N ALA A 220 0.62 17.18 18.45
CA ALA A 220 -0.05 15.90 18.25
C ALA A 220 -1.53 16.00 18.60
N THR A 221 -2.40 15.51 17.74
CA THR A 221 -3.83 15.36 18.04
C THR A 221 -4.30 13.97 17.59
N ARG A 222 -5.42 13.53 18.19
CA ARG A 222 -6.05 12.27 17.85
C ARG A 222 -7.52 12.53 17.54
N ASN A 223 -8.12 11.63 16.77
CA ASN A 223 -9.55 11.65 16.60
C ASN A 223 -10.26 11.23 17.89
N ASN A 224 -11.38 11.88 18.17
CA ASN A 224 -12.27 11.44 19.23
C ASN A 224 -12.93 10.12 18.83
N ALA A 225 -12.85 9.10 19.69
CA ALA A 225 -13.49 7.82 19.45
C ALA A 225 -14.99 8.00 19.18
N GLY A 226 -15.47 7.54 18.03
CA GLY A 226 -16.88 7.61 17.64
C GLY A 226 -17.33 8.86 16.87
N VAL A 227 -16.44 9.81 16.58
CA VAL A 227 -16.75 10.99 15.76
C VAL A 227 -16.26 10.80 14.34
N ALA A 228 -17.09 10.16 13.52
CA ALA A 228 -16.77 9.78 12.13
C ALA A 228 -16.43 10.98 11.20
N HIS A 229 -16.78 12.19 11.58
CA HIS A 229 -16.64 13.38 10.71
C HIS A 229 -15.25 14.03 10.76
N GLU A 230 -14.42 13.70 11.74
CA GLU A 230 -13.10 14.33 11.91
C GLU A 230 -12.07 13.86 10.87
N ASN A 231 -12.27 12.69 10.25
CA ASN A 231 -11.40 12.09 9.24
C ASN A 231 -11.93 12.12 7.80
N GLY A 232 -13.10 12.71 7.55
CA GLY A 232 -13.75 12.67 6.23
C GLY A 232 -12.85 13.11 5.06
N SER A 233 -11.89 14.01 5.33
CA SER A 233 -10.95 14.49 4.31
C SER A 233 -9.94 13.38 3.90
N ILE A 234 -9.40 12.62 4.85
CA ILE A 234 -8.42 11.56 4.55
C ILE A 234 -9.11 10.30 4.05
N GLU A 235 -10.29 9.95 4.57
CA GLU A 235 -11.08 8.82 4.09
C GLU A 235 -11.48 8.99 2.62
N SER A 236 -11.95 10.18 2.25
CA SER A 236 -12.24 10.53 0.86
C SER A 236 -10.99 10.48 -0.02
N ALA A 237 -9.85 10.97 0.48
CA ALA A 237 -8.57 10.93 -0.22
C ALA A 237 -8.07 9.49 -0.42
N HIS A 238 -8.28 8.59 0.55
CA HIS A 238 -7.99 7.15 0.38
C HIS A 238 -8.76 6.54 -0.79
N GLY A 239 -10.06 6.84 -0.91
CA GLY A 239 -10.88 6.39 -2.03
C GLY A 239 -10.34 6.88 -3.38
N HIS A 240 -9.99 8.15 -3.46
CA HIS A 240 -9.43 8.75 -4.68
C HIS A 240 -8.06 8.18 -5.03
N LEU A 241 -7.16 8.04 -4.05
CA LEU A 241 -5.82 7.46 -4.27
C LEU A 241 -5.91 6.00 -4.73
N LYS A 242 -6.73 5.17 -4.06
CA LYS A 242 -6.94 3.77 -4.46
C LYS A 242 -7.47 3.66 -5.88
N SER A 243 -8.47 4.46 -6.24
CA SER A 243 -9.02 4.47 -7.59
C SER A 243 -7.96 4.89 -8.62
N ALA A 244 -7.17 5.93 -8.32
CA ALA A 244 -6.12 6.38 -9.23
C ALA A 244 -4.99 5.34 -9.40
N LEU A 245 -4.64 4.62 -8.34
CA LEU A 245 -3.66 3.52 -8.41
C LEU A 245 -4.22 2.34 -9.21
N ASP A 246 -5.47 1.96 -9.01
CA ASP A 246 -6.10 0.87 -9.77
C ASP A 246 -6.24 1.22 -11.25
N ASP A 247 -6.70 2.43 -11.58
CA ASP A 247 -6.75 2.92 -12.96
C ASP A 247 -5.37 2.89 -13.62
N ALA A 248 -4.33 3.32 -12.91
CA ALA A 248 -2.96 3.31 -13.42
C ALA A 248 -2.41 1.89 -13.62
N LEU A 249 -2.77 0.94 -12.74
CA LEU A 249 -2.44 -0.49 -12.90
C LEU A 249 -3.16 -1.10 -14.11
N LEU A 250 -4.43 -0.74 -14.33
CA LEU A 250 -5.20 -1.16 -15.50
C LEU A 250 -4.58 -0.61 -16.80
N LEU A 251 -4.25 0.68 -16.83
CA LEU A 251 -3.59 1.31 -17.99
C LEU A 251 -2.20 0.73 -18.27
N ARG A 252 -1.48 0.33 -17.23
CA ARG A 252 -0.19 -0.36 -17.36
C ARG A 252 -0.35 -1.76 -17.97
N GLY A 253 -1.53 -2.37 -17.86
CA GLY A 253 -1.83 -3.72 -18.34
C GLY A 253 -1.21 -4.84 -17.51
N SER A 254 -0.57 -4.54 -16.38
CA SER A 254 0.06 -5.53 -15.49
C SER A 254 0.10 -5.05 -14.05
N ARG A 255 -0.14 -5.96 -13.12
CA ARG A 255 0.00 -5.74 -11.66
C ARG A 255 1.32 -6.30 -11.12
N GLU A 256 2.15 -6.85 -11.99
CA GLU A 256 3.46 -7.42 -11.66
C GLU A 256 4.56 -6.36 -11.69
N PHE A 257 5.45 -6.38 -10.69
CA PHE A 257 6.64 -5.55 -10.62
C PHE A 257 7.87 -6.43 -10.36
N ALA A 258 8.98 -6.12 -11.01
CA ALA A 258 10.22 -6.86 -10.83
C ALA A 258 10.79 -6.70 -9.40
N THR A 259 10.58 -5.55 -8.77
CA THR A 259 11.08 -5.24 -7.42
C THR A 259 10.10 -4.37 -6.64
N LEU A 260 10.18 -4.44 -5.31
CA LEU A 260 9.44 -3.54 -4.42
C LEU A 260 9.78 -2.06 -4.67
N ALA A 261 11.05 -1.76 -4.99
CA ALA A 261 11.47 -0.40 -5.33
C ALA A 261 10.80 0.13 -6.61
N ALA A 262 10.53 -0.74 -7.59
CA ALA A 262 9.79 -0.37 -8.79
C ALA A 262 8.32 -0.05 -8.46
N TYR A 263 7.70 -0.81 -7.57
CA TYR A 263 6.33 -0.53 -7.11
C TYR A 263 6.26 0.75 -6.29
N ARG A 264 7.21 0.99 -5.37
CA ARG A 264 7.29 2.25 -4.60
C ARG A 264 7.37 3.47 -5.54
N ARG A 265 8.24 3.43 -6.54
CA ARG A 265 8.34 4.51 -7.55
C ARG A 265 7.04 4.72 -8.32
N PHE A 266 6.32 3.65 -8.65
CA PHE A 266 5.02 3.73 -9.30
C PHE A 266 3.99 4.46 -8.40
N VAL A 267 3.94 4.15 -7.10
CA VAL A 267 3.08 4.86 -6.14
C VAL A 267 3.47 6.34 -6.05
N ASP A 268 4.77 6.64 -5.93
CA ASP A 268 5.29 8.00 -5.87
C ASP A 268 4.93 8.82 -7.12
N GLU A 269 4.98 8.19 -8.30
CA GLU A 269 4.60 8.84 -9.56
C GLU A 269 3.11 9.23 -9.60
N ILE A 270 2.21 8.35 -9.12
CA ILE A 270 0.78 8.65 -9.08
C ILE A 270 0.47 9.78 -8.11
N VAL A 271 1.06 9.73 -6.91
CA VAL A 271 0.95 10.80 -5.91
C VAL A 271 1.54 12.12 -6.45
N GLY A 272 2.69 12.05 -7.13
CA GLY A 272 3.31 13.20 -7.76
C GLY A 272 2.41 13.87 -8.80
N ARG A 273 1.68 13.10 -9.60
CA ARG A 273 0.69 13.62 -10.56
C ARG A 273 -0.49 14.33 -9.86
N HIS A 274 -0.95 13.82 -8.69
CA HIS A 274 -1.98 14.48 -7.89
C HIS A 274 -1.46 15.82 -7.35
N ASN A 275 -0.28 15.83 -6.76
CA ASN A 275 0.35 17.04 -6.22
C ASN A 275 0.61 18.10 -7.32
N ALA A 276 1.00 17.67 -8.51
CA ALA A 276 1.22 18.58 -9.64
C ALA A 276 -0.04 19.36 -10.04
N ARG A 277 -1.22 18.74 -9.94
CA ARG A 277 -2.50 19.43 -10.21
C ARG A 277 -2.80 20.53 -9.19
N GLN A 278 -2.30 20.40 -7.97
CA GLN A 278 -2.48 21.33 -6.86
C GLN A 278 -1.25 22.22 -6.60
N ALA A 279 -0.26 22.20 -7.49
CA ALA A 279 1.05 22.81 -7.28
C ALA A 279 0.99 24.27 -6.80
N LYS A 280 0.07 25.07 -7.36
CA LYS A 280 -0.10 26.49 -6.97
C LYS A 280 -0.56 26.66 -5.52
N VAL A 281 -1.51 25.83 -5.08
CA VAL A 281 -2.07 25.88 -3.71
C VAL A 281 -1.06 25.31 -2.72
N ILE A 282 -0.34 24.25 -3.11
CA ILE A 282 0.74 23.67 -2.31
C ILE A 282 1.85 24.67 -2.08
N GLU A 283 2.24 25.46 -3.11
CA GLU A 283 3.26 26.48 -2.99
C GLU A 283 2.85 27.61 -2.04
N ILE A 284 1.57 28.02 -2.06
CA ILE A 284 1.03 28.98 -1.08
C ILE A 284 1.15 28.42 0.34
N GLU A 285 0.78 27.16 0.53
CA GLU A 285 0.82 26.52 1.85
C GLU A 285 2.26 26.31 2.35
N ARG A 286 3.21 25.94 1.47
CA ARG A 286 4.63 25.78 1.81
C ARG A 286 5.21 27.01 2.50
N ARG A 287 4.82 28.21 2.09
CA ARG A 287 5.29 29.47 2.69
C ARG A 287 4.86 29.69 4.13
N THR A 288 3.84 28.96 4.59
CA THR A 288 3.29 29.05 5.95
C THR A 288 3.71 27.90 6.85
N LEU A 289 4.37 26.88 6.28
CA LEU A 289 4.89 25.74 7.02
C LEU A 289 6.07 26.14 7.90
N ARG A 290 6.26 25.40 8.99
CA ARG A 290 7.48 25.52 9.81
C ARG A 290 8.67 24.86 9.10
N PRO A 291 9.90 25.32 9.36
CA PRO A 291 11.09 24.68 8.81
C PRO A 291 11.24 23.23 9.36
N LEU A 292 11.85 22.38 8.55
CA LEU A 292 12.26 21.05 8.97
C LEU A 292 13.38 21.15 10.03
N PRO A 293 13.46 20.18 10.97
CA PRO A 293 14.60 20.08 11.88
C PRO A 293 15.88 19.71 11.10
N ALA A 294 17.04 19.91 11.72
CA ALA A 294 18.32 19.62 11.09
C ALA A 294 18.52 18.12 10.75
N CYS A 295 17.87 17.23 11.48
CA CYS A 295 17.95 15.78 11.28
C CYS A 295 16.60 15.09 11.52
N ARG A 296 16.46 13.89 10.95
CA ARG A 296 15.33 12.99 11.25
C ARG A 296 15.52 12.35 12.62
N THR A 297 14.42 11.94 13.24
CA THR A 297 14.46 11.07 14.41
C THR A 297 14.65 9.61 14.02
N SER A 298 14.83 8.74 15.03
CA SER A 298 14.87 7.29 14.82
C SER A 298 13.50 6.77 14.39
N ASP A 299 13.48 6.10 13.24
CA ASP A 299 12.32 5.43 12.63
C ASP A 299 12.43 3.90 12.77
N TYR A 300 13.14 3.43 13.79
CA TYR A 300 13.34 2.02 14.09
C TYR A 300 13.09 1.71 15.57
N GLU A 301 12.83 0.45 15.84
CA GLU A 301 12.82 -0.09 17.20
C GLU A 301 14.17 -0.74 17.50
N ALA A 302 14.80 -0.34 18.60
CA ALA A 302 16.06 -0.92 19.05
C ALA A 302 15.80 -2.15 19.92
N LEU A 303 16.33 -3.30 19.50
CA LEU A 303 16.16 -4.58 20.17
C LEU A 303 17.51 -5.27 20.37
N SER A 304 17.55 -6.23 21.29
CA SER A 304 18.71 -7.09 21.50
C SER A 304 18.30 -8.55 21.38
N VAL A 305 19.00 -9.31 20.53
CA VAL A 305 18.72 -10.74 20.30
C VAL A 305 19.96 -11.57 20.54
N ARG A 306 19.80 -12.80 21.06
CA ARG A 306 20.87 -13.78 21.17
C ARG A 306 20.78 -14.78 20.02
N ILE A 307 21.89 -15.05 19.37
CA ILE A 307 21.95 -16.03 18.29
C ILE A 307 22.02 -17.44 18.86
N THR A 308 21.08 -18.27 18.48
CA THR A 308 20.95 -19.65 18.94
C THR A 308 21.87 -20.60 18.17
N ALA A 309 22.01 -21.84 18.66
CA ALA A 309 22.75 -22.90 17.99
C ALA A 309 22.21 -23.27 16.60
N THR A 310 20.99 -22.82 16.26
CA THR A 310 20.38 -22.99 14.92
C THR A 310 20.88 -21.96 13.91
N SER A 311 21.89 -21.14 14.25
CA SER A 311 22.43 -20.07 13.38
C SER A 311 21.39 -19.02 13.04
N GLY A 312 20.59 -18.61 14.04
CA GLY A 312 19.54 -17.62 13.84
C GLY A 312 18.91 -17.20 15.16
N PHE A 313 17.91 -16.34 15.03
CA PHE A 313 17.08 -15.84 16.13
C PHE A 313 15.62 -15.71 15.66
N THR A 314 14.70 -15.72 16.62
CA THR A 314 13.28 -15.47 16.34
C THR A 314 12.90 -14.09 16.88
N LEU A 315 12.31 -13.28 16.02
CA LEU A 315 11.78 -11.97 16.36
C LEU A 315 10.36 -11.83 15.81
N ARG A 316 9.39 -11.49 16.67
CA ARG A 316 7.98 -11.28 16.29
C ARG A 316 7.40 -12.45 15.46
N LYS A 317 7.64 -13.69 15.89
CA LYS A 317 7.21 -14.94 15.24
C LYS A 317 7.86 -15.19 13.86
N VAL A 318 8.96 -14.52 13.54
CA VAL A 318 9.75 -14.77 12.34
C VAL A 318 11.12 -15.25 12.72
N PHE A 319 11.56 -16.36 12.14
CA PHE A 319 12.92 -16.87 12.29
C PHE A 319 13.81 -16.21 11.23
N TYR A 320 14.94 -15.68 11.66
CA TYR A 320 15.97 -15.08 10.81
C TYR A 320 17.27 -15.84 10.90
N SER A 321 17.79 -16.31 9.76
CA SER A 321 19.12 -16.92 9.74
C SER A 321 20.22 -15.86 9.68
N VAL A 322 21.32 -16.14 10.34
CA VAL A 322 22.56 -15.33 10.31
C VAL A 322 23.78 -16.24 10.14
N PRO A 323 24.95 -15.72 9.72
CA PRO A 323 26.15 -16.53 9.61
C PRO A 323 26.47 -17.30 10.88
N SER A 324 26.82 -18.58 10.77
CA SER A 324 27.02 -19.50 11.90
C SER A 324 28.14 -19.07 12.86
N ARG A 325 29.08 -18.24 12.41
CA ARG A 325 30.12 -17.65 13.28
C ARG A 325 29.55 -16.74 14.39
N LEU A 326 28.30 -16.30 14.25
CA LEU A 326 27.61 -15.43 15.21
C LEU A 326 26.89 -16.22 16.32
N ILE A 327 26.89 -17.55 16.29
CA ILE A 327 26.25 -18.39 17.31
C ILE A 327 26.79 -18.01 18.70
N GLY A 328 25.89 -17.83 19.68
CA GLY A 328 26.20 -17.45 21.03
C GLY A 328 26.35 -15.93 21.26
N HIS A 329 26.59 -15.16 20.22
CA HIS A 329 26.71 -13.71 20.34
C HIS A 329 25.34 -13.05 20.57
N ARG A 330 25.37 -11.87 21.22
CA ARG A 330 24.24 -10.98 21.36
C ARG A 330 24.39 -9.86 20.33
N LEU A 331 23.36 -9.70 19.47
CA LEU A 331 23.33 -8.67 18.45
C LEU A 331 22.34 -7.57 18.83
N ARG A 332 22.70 -6.33 18.52
CA ARG A 332 21.76 -5.21 18.51
C ARG A 332 21.06 -5.20 17.16
N VAL A 333 19.73 -5.08 17.17
CA VAL A 333 18.88 -5.07 16.00
C VAL A 333 18.16 -3.73 15.94
N ARG A 334 18.24 -3.06 14.81
CA ARG A 334 17.34 -1.96 14.44
C ARG A 334 16.25 -2.54 13.56
N LEU A 335 15.04 -2.57 14.06
CA LEU A 335 13.87 -3.08 13.37
C LEU A 335 13.14 -1.92 12.68
N TYR A 336 13.19 -1.88 11.34
CA TYR A 336 12.44 -0.97 10.49
C TYR A 336 11.14 -1.62 9.99
N ASP A 337 10.38 -0.92 9.18
CA ASP A 337 9.15 -1.48 8.59
C ASP A 337 9.44 -2.59 7.57
N ASP A 338 10.47 -2.45 6.75
CA ASP A 338 10.79 -3.38 5.64
C ASP A 338 12.06 -4.21 5.88
N ARG A 339 12.87 -3.89 6.89
CA ARG A 339 14.19 -4.51 7.10
C ARG A 339 14.61 -4.55 8.57
N LEU A 340 15.62 -5.35 8.82
CA LEU A 340 16.37 -5.40 10.06
C LEU A 340 17.83 -5.07 9.77
N GLU A 341 18.43 -4.18 10.56
CA GLU A 341 19.87 -3.93 10.55
C GLU A 341 20.49 -4.54 11.79
N LEU A 342 21.50 -5.39 11.60
CA LEU A 342 22.15 -6.12 12.66
C LEU A 342 23.53 -5.52 12.98
N PHE A 343 23.85 -5.43 14.28
CA PHE A 343 25.09 -4.85 14.77
C PHE A 343 25.73 -5.73 15.86
N VAL A 344 27.05 -5.80 15.88
CA VAL A 344 27.85 -6.24 17.03
C VAL A 344 28.44 -5.00 17.68
N GLY A 345 27.99 -4.69 18.90
CA GLY A 345 28.33 -3.40 19.51
C GLY A 345 27.87 -2.23 18.64
N ALA A 346 28.81 -1.42 18.18
CA ALA A 346 28.55 -0.31 17.25
C ALA A 346 28.72 -0.67 15.77
N THR A 347 29.35 -1.83 15.47
CA THR A 347 29.70 -2.23 14.12
C THR A 347 28.50 -2.83 13.38
N PHE A 348 28.17 -2.25 12.24
CA PHE A 348 27.16 -2.80 11.33
C PHE A 348 27.64 -4.11 10.72
N LEU A 349 26.76 -5.12 10.67
CA LEU A 349 27.05 -6.44 10.11
C LEU A 349 26.34 -6.66 8.76
N MET A 350 25.03 -6.54 8.77
CA MET A 350 24.20 -6.83 7.59
C MET A 350 22.79 -6.30 7.75
N THR A 351 22.11 -6.24 6.61
CA THR A 351 20.66 -6.00 6.54
C THR A 351 19.95 -7.29 6.16
N LEU A 352 18.83 -7.57 6.82
CA LEU A 352 17.90 -8.66 6.47
C LEU A 352 16.55 -8.05 6.08
N ALA A 353 15.87 -8.63 5.09
CA ALA A 353 14.49 -8.27 4.80
C ALA A 353 13.59 -8.63 6.00
N ARG A 354 12.61 -7.79 6.31
CA ARG A 354 11.66 -8.08 7.37
C ARG A 354 10.63 -9.10 6.90
N GLY A 355 10.61 -10.28 7.55
CA GLY A 355 9.58 -11.28 7.37
C GLY A 355 8.29 -10.92 8.12
N ARG A 356 7.21 -11.59 7.81
CA ARG A 356 5.89 -11.40 8.42
C ARG A 356 5.36 -12.70 8.98
N ALA A 357 4.79 -12.65 10.19
CA ALA A 357 4.05 -13.78 10.70
C ALA A 357 2.89 -14.11 9.76
N GLN A 358 2.70 -15.38 9.45
CA GLN A 358 1.61 -15.80 8.57
C GLN A 358 0.24 -15.53 9.24
N PRO A 359 -0.82 -15.24 8.47
CA PRO A 359 -2.17 -15.00 9.00
C PRO A 359 -2.68 -16.16 9.86
N SER A 360 -2.24 -17.40 9.57
CA SER A 360 -2.54 -18.60 10.35
C SER A 360 -1.86 -18.66 11.73
N GLY A 361 -1.11 -17.61 12.12
CA GLY A 361 -0.32 -17.57 13.35
C GLY A 361 0.94 -18.43 13.33
N LYS A 362 1.25 -19.09 12.21
CA LYS A 362 2.49 -19.85 12.02
C LYS A 362 3.68 -18.90 11.91
N HIS A 363 4.84 -19.39 12.37
CA HIS A 363 6.10 -18.67 12.24
C HIS A 363 6.50 -18.58 10.77
N ASP A 364 6.88 -17.39 10.32
CA ASP A 364 7.55 -17.19 9.03
C ASP A 364 9.08 -17.33 9.20
N GLN A 365 9.78 -17.43 8.07
CA GLN A 365 11.21 -17.71 8.07
C GLN A 365 11.89 -16.92 6.96
N VAL A 366 12.89 -16.12 7.36
CA VAL A 366 13.78 -15.40 6.45
C VAL A 366 15.15 -16.07 6.52
N VAL A 367 15.44 -16.88 5.53
CA VAL A 367 16.61 -17.74 5.52
C VAL A 367 17.46 -17.47 4.28
N ASN A 368 18.77 -17.40 4.48
CA ASN A 368 19.76 -17.39 3.43
C ASN A 368 20.63 -18.64 3.54
N TYR A 369 20.63 -19.47 2.52
CA TYR A 369 21.42 -20.72 2.49
C TYR A 369 22.92 -20.49 2.75
N ARG A 370 23.45 -19.33 2.34
CA ARG A 370 24.85 -18.94 2.53
C ARG A 370 25.24 -18.89 4.01
N HIS A 371 24.29 -18.67 4.92
CA HIS A 371 24.55 -18.64 6.36
C HIS A 371 24.83 -20.02 6.98
N VAL A 372 24.30 -21.07 6.36
CA VAL A 372 24.31 -22.45 6.89
C VAL A 372 24.98 -23.46 5.97
N ILE A 373 25.43 -23.07 4.76
CA ILE A 373 25.94 -23.98 3.74
C ILE A 373 27.12 -24.82 4.24
N HIS A 374 28.06 -24.24 5.01
CA HIS A 374 29.20 -24.96 5.56
C HIS A 374 28.78 -26.08 6.54
N ALA A 375 27.70 -25.84 7.30
CA ALA A 375 27.13 -26.84 8.20
C ALA A 375 26.39 -27.94 7.42
N LEU A 376 25.64 -27.56 6.40
CA LEU A 376 24.93 -28.51 5.52
C LEU A 376 25.89 -29.41 4.75
N ARG A 377 27.03 -28.91 4.29
CA ARG A 377 28.06 -29.76 3.63
C ARG A 377 28.58 -30.86 4.54
N ARG A 378 28.68 -30.61 5.85
CA ARG A 378 29.09 -31.63 6.83
C ARG A 378 27.97 -32.62 7.16
N LYS A 379 26.71 -32.20 7.02
CA LYS A 379 25.50 -32.97 7.38
C LYS A 379 24.43 -32.86 6.30
N PRO A 380 24.67 -33.33 5.06
CA PRO A 380 23.73 -33.12 3.94
C PRO A 380 22.36 -33.71 4.19
N GLY A 381 22.28 -34.84 4.89
CA GLY A 381 21.00 -35.50 5.24
C GLY A 381 20.06 -34.66 6.11
N ALA A 382 20.58 -33.61 6.80
CA ALA A 382 19.75 -32.70 7.57
C ALA A 382 18.75 -31.92 6.71
N LEU A 383 19.01 -31.79 5.39
CA LEU A 383 18.16 -31.08 4.45
C LEU A 383 16.73 -31.69 4.37
N LEU A 384 16.56 -33.00 4.54
CA LEU A 384 15.26 -33.67 4.45
C LEU A 384 14.27 -33.21 5.51
N GLY A 385 14.73 -33.12 6.75
CA GLY A 385 13.90 -32.76 7.91
C GLY A 385 14.00 -31.29 8.32
N LEU A 386 14.63 -30.44 7.50
CA LEU A 386 14.86 -29.06 7.84
C LEU A 386 13.56 -28.26 7.77
N VAL A 387 13.16 -27.64 8.88
CA VAL A 387 11.88 -26.90 9.02
C VAL A 387 11.75 -25.78 7.99
N TYR A 388 12.85 -25.14 7.63
CA TYR A 388 12.88 -24.05 6.65
C TYR A 388 13.47 -24.47 5.30
N ARG A 389 13.41 -25.77 4.94
CA ARG A 389 13.98 -26.31 3.69
C ARG A 389 13.53 -25.54 2.46
N ASP A 390 12.23 -25.30 2.34
CA ASP A 390 11.65 -24.69 1.13
C ASP A 390 12.01 -23.19 1.01
N ARG A 391 12.33 -22.55 2.13
CA ARG A 391 12.86 -21.18 2.17
C ARG A 391 14.39 -21.10 1.97
N LEU A 392 15.07 -22.24 1.99
CA LEU A 392 16.52 -22.31 1.82
C LEU A 392 16.93 -22.17 0.35
N PHE A 393 16.06 -22.60 -0.57
CA PHE A 393 16.35 -22.56 -2.00
C PHE A 393 16.31 -21.11 -2.51
N PRO A 394 17.43 -20.62 -3.11
CA PRO A 394 17.51 -19.22 -3.51
C PRO A 394 16.62 -18.88 -4.73
N ARG A 395 16.32 -19.89 -5.54
CA ARG A 395 15.48 -19.79 -6.75
C ARG A 395 14.67 -21.05 -6.94
N GLU A 396 13.59 -20.95 -7.67
CA GLU A 396 12.67 -22.07 -7.96
C GLU A 396 13.39 -23.26 -8.64
N ALA A 397 14.32 -22.99 -9.54
CA ALA A 397 15.08 -24.04 -10.22
C ALA A 397 15.82 -24.97 -9.26
N TYR A 398 16.34 -24.49 -8.12
CA TYR A 398 16.98 -25.32 -7.11
C TYR A 398 15.98 -26.22 -6.39
N ARG A 399 14.76 -25.73 -6.14
CA ARG A 399 13.69 -26.51 -5.53
C ARG A 399 13.26 -27.65 -6.47
N LEU A 400 13.00 -27.31 -7.73
CA LEU A 400 12.63 -28.30 -8.76
C LEU A 400 13.74 -29.34 -8.97
N ALA A 401 15.02 -28.91 -8.96
CA ALA A 401 16.15 -29.83 -9.05
C ALA A 401 16.19 -30.81 -7.86
N PHE A 402 15.95 -30.30 -6.63
CA PHE A 402 15.87 -31.16 -5.44
C PHE A 402 14.72 -32.18 -5.54
N GLU A 403 13.54 -31.76 -5.99
CA GLU A 403 12.38 -32.64 -6.18
C GLU A 403 12.67 -33.73 -7.22
N ALA A 404 13.25 -33.36 -8.36
CA ALA A 404 13.64 -34.32 -9.41
C ALA A 404 14.69 -35.31 -8.91
N LEU A 405 15.67 -34.83 -8.12
CA LEU A 405 16.69 -35.71 -7.50
C LEU A 405 16.07 -36.66 -6.50
N CYS A 406 15.14 -36.22 -5.67
CA CYS A 406 14.43 -37.04 -4.68
C CYS A 406 13.53 -38.10 -5.36
N ALA A 407 12.98 -37.82 -6.54
CA ALA A 407 12.14 -38.76 -7.29
C ALA A 407 12.96 -39.90 -7.92
N GLN A 408 14.24 -39.68 -8.24
CA GLN A 408 15.04 -40.63 -8.99
C GLN A 408 16.21 -41.24 -8.20
N LEU A 409 16.62 -40.62 -7.10
CA LEU A 409 17.78 -41.06 -6.32
C LEU A 409 17.41 -41.37 -4.87
N PRO A 410 18.18 -42.24 -4.18
CA PRO A 410 18.05 -42.38 -2.73
C PRO A 410 18.20 -41.03 -2.03
N ALA A 411 17.38 -40.79 -1.02
CA ALA A 411 17.25 -39.51 -0.32
C ALA A 411 18.60 -38.94 0.17
N ALA A 412 19.50 -39.78 0.68
CA ALA A 412 20.82 -39.35 1.11
C ALA A 412 21.68 -38.80 -0.05
N LYS A 413 21.56 -39.42 -1.24
CA LYS A 413 22.28 -39.01 -2.46
C LYS A 413 21.69 -37.71 -3.02
N ALA A 414 20.36 -37.61 -3.07
CA ALA A 414 19.65 -36.39 -3.48
C ALA A 414 20.06 -35.20 -2.61
N CYS A 415 20.08 -35.35 -1.30
CA CYS A 415 20.54 -34.29 -0.36
C CYS A 415 22.00 -33.91 -0.61
N LYS A 416 22.89 -34.88 -0.80
CA LYS A 416 24.30 -34.60 -1.06
C LYS A 416 24.48 -33.77 -2.33
N VAL A 417 23.87 -34.21 -3.44
CA VAL A 417 23.91 -33.49 -4.74
C VAL A 417 23.36 -32.05 -4.56
N THR A 418 22.20 -31.89 -3.94
CA THR A 418 21.60 -30.58 -3.75
C THR A 418 22.49 -29.64 -2.92
N VAL A 419 23.08 -30.15 -1.84
CA VAL A 419 24.00 -29.36 -1.01
C VAL A 419 25.26 -28.98 -1.77
N GLU A 420 25.77 -29.87 -2.66
CA GLU A 420 26.91 -29.54 -3.51
C GLU A 420 26.57 -28.47 -4.55
N LEU A 421 25.35 -28.47 -5.11
CA LEU A 421 24.88 -27.40 -6.01
C LEU A 421 24.77 -26.06 -5.29
N LEU A 422 24.19 -26.03 -4.10
CA LEU A 422 24.13 -24.82 -3.28
C LEU A 422 25.53 -24.32 -2.88
N ALA A 423 26.45 -25.24 -2.57
CA ALA A 423 27.84 -24.91 -2.26
C ALA A 423 28.56 -24.32 -3.48
N LEU A 424 28.35 -24.89 -4.68
CA LEU A 424 28.88 -24.36 -5.92
C LEU A 424 28.38 -22.94 -6.18
N ALA A 425 27.07 -22.71 -6.05
CA ALA A 425 26.47 -21.38 -6.17
C ALA A 425 27.09 -20.35 -5.22
N HIS A 426 27.37 -20.77 -3.97
CA HIS A 426 28.00 -19.92 -2.97
C HIS A 426 29.49 -19.65 -3.29
N GLU A 427 30.26 -20.70 -3.59
CA GLU A 427 31.71 -20.63 -3.82
C GLU A 427 32.07 -19.84 -5.08
N ARG A 428 31.23 -19.93 -6.11
CA ARG A 428 31.45 -19.29 -7.42
C ARG A 428 30.63 -18.03 -7.63
N ASN A 429 29.77 -17.70 -6.67
CA ASN A 429 28.82 -16.57 -6.77
C ASN A 429 28.01 -16.59 -8.08
N CYS A 430 27.66 -17.78 -8.58
CA CYS A 430 26.97 -18.05 -9.83
C CYS A 430 25.52 -18.53 -9.63
N GLU A 431 24.84 -18.00 -8.63
CA GLU A 431 23.51 -18.46 -8.20
C GLU A 431 22.45 -18.35 -9.29
N ALA A 432 22.47 -17.26 -10.08
CA ALA A 432 21.52 -17.02 -11.14
C ALA A 432 21.81 -17.92 -12.36
N GLU A 433 23.05 -17.92 -12.80
CA GLU A 433 23.51 -18.67 -13.97
C GLU A 433 23.38 -20.18 -13.74
N LEU A 434 23.66 -20.64 -12.53
CA LEU A 434 23.44 -22.04 -12.17
C LEU A 434 21.95 -22.39 -12.14
N ALA A 435 21.06 -21.48 -11.69
CA ALA A 435 19.62 -21.70 -11.75
C ALA A 435 19.12 -21.87 -13.19
N ASP A 436 19.57 -21.02 -14.11
CA ASP A 436 19.21 -21.11 -15.54
C ASP A 436 19.68 -22.43 -16.13
N ARG A 437 20.89 -22.87 -15.76
CA ARG A 437 21.44 -24.16 -16.20
C ARG A 437 20.66 -25.34 -15.64
N LEU A 438 20.29 -25.31 -14.35
CA LEU A 438 19.46 -26.33 -13.72
C LEU A 438 18.10 -26.43 -14.41
N ALA A 439 17.47 -25.31 -14.72
CA ALA A 439 16.20 -25.29 -15.44
C ALA A 439 16.31 -25.91 -16.83
N ALA A 440 17.38 -25.61 -17.57
CA ALA A 440 17.65 -26.19 -18.91
C ALA A 440 17.88 -27.70 -18.84
N GLU A 441 18.64 -28.22 -17.87
CA GLU A 441 18.86 -29.64 -17.68
C GLU A 441 17.59 -30.40 -17.34
N LEU A 442 16.78 -29.84 -16.43
CA LEU A 442 15.49 -30.43 -16.06
C LEU A 442 14.51 -30.44 -17.23
N ALA A 443 14.43 -29.37 -18.02
CA ALA A 443 13.62 -29.31 -19.24
C ALA A 443 14.03 -30.36 -20.28
N ALA A 444 15.33 -30.73 -20.31
CA ALA A 444 15.86 -31.81 -21.15
C ALA A 444 15.73 -33.21 -20.51
N GLY A 445 15.05 -33.35 -19.37
CA GLY A 445 14.87 -34.61 -18.66
C GLY A 445 16.14 -35.17 -18.01
N ARG A 446 17.17 -34.35 -17.82
CA ARG A 446 18.44 -34.75 -17.21
C ARG A 446 18.53 -34.31 -15.76
N LEU A 447 19.11 -35.18 -14.92
CA LEU A 447 19.46 -34.78 -13.56
C LEU A 447 20.76 -33.96 -13.54
N PRO A 448 20.87 -32.94 -12.70
CA PRO A 448 22.09 -32.15 -12.59
C PRO A 448 23.25 -32.98 -12.03
N ASP A 449 24.39 -32.92 -12.72
CA ASP A 449 25.66 -33.51 -12.26
C ASP A 449 26.55 -32.41 -11.63
N PRO A 450 26.78 -32.45 -10.30
CA PRO A 450 27.62 -31.44 -9.63
C PRO A 450 29.07 -31.39 -10.18
N ALA A 451 29.63 -32.51 -10.67
CA ALA A 451 30.99 -32.51 -11.18
C ALA A 451 31.10 -31.78 -12.53
N ALA A 452 30.15 -32.05 -13.44
CA ALA A 452 30.06 -31.36 -14.73
C ALA A 452 29.78 -29.87 -14.56
N LEU A 453 28.84 -29.51 -13.64
CA LEU A 453 28.51 -28.13 -13.34
C LEU A 453 29.68 -27.39 -12.68
N ARG A 454 30.44 -28.04 -11.78
CA ARG A 454 31.64 -27.47 -11.17
C ARG A 454 32.74 -27.19 -12.19
N ALA A 455 32.90 -28.07 -13.18
CA ALA A 455 33.81 -27.84 -14.29
C ALA A 455 33.37 -26.68 -15.19
N HIS A 456 32.07 -26.60 -15.47
CA HIS A 456 31.50 -25.51 -16.27
C HIS A 456 31.68 -24.13 -15.63
N PHE A 457 31.51 -24.03 -14.31
CA PHE A 457 31.71 -22.80 -13.54
C PHE A 457 33.11 -22.66 -12.96
N ALA A 458 34.11 -23.42 -13.47
CA ALA A 458 35.48 -23.23 -13.07
C ALA A 458 35.99 -21.85 -13.51
N PRO A 459 36.78 -21.14 -12.69
CA PRO A 459 37.39 -19.89 -13.13
C PRO A 459 38.26 -20.14 -14.33
N ASP A 460 38.20 -19.24 -15.31
CA ASP A 460 39.16 -19.24 -16.41
C ASP A 460 40.55 -18.87 -15.85
N PRO A 461 41.53 -19.79 -15.88
CA PRO A 461 42.85 -19.48 -15.37
C PRO A 461 43.58 -18.39 -16.19
N ALA A 462 43.18 -18.15 -17.43
CA ALA A 462 43.72 -17.10 -18.28
C ALA A 462 43.14 -15.69 -17.93
N GLY A 463 41.95 -15.65 -17.29
CA GLY A 463 41.28 -14.39 -16.88
C GLY A 463 41.75 -13.83 -15.54
N VAL A 464 42.63 -14.53 -14.81
CA VAL A 464 43.14 -14.03 -13.52
C VAL A 464 44.31 -13.07 -13.80
N PRO A 465 44.16 -11.77 -13.57
CA PRO A 465 45.28 -10.82 -13.75
C PRO A 465 46.44 -11.24 -12.84
N THR A 466 47.61 -11.38 -13.42
CA THR A 466 48.85 -11.56 -12.63
C THR A 466 49.18 -10.26 -11.96
N ILE A 467 48.78 -10.13 -10.69
CA ILE A 467 49.12 -8.96 -9.87
C ILE A 467 50.56 -9.13 -9.38
N ALA A 468 51.49 -8.46 -10.03
CA ALA A 468 52.84 -8.33 -9.50
C ALA A 468 52.82 -7.36 -8.30
N VAL A 469 52.86 -7.90 -7.10
CA VAL A 469 53.03 -7.09 -5.88
C VAL A 469 54.53 -6.81 -5.73
N ALA A 470 54.94 -5.61 -6.09
CA ALA A 470 56.25 -5.11 -5.69
C ALA A 470 56.20 -4.79 -4.18
N LEU A 471 56.79 -5.64 -3.38
CA LEU A 471 56.94 -5.35 -1.97
C LEU A 471 57.92 -4.16 -1.81
N VAL A 472 57.44 -3.12 -1.14
CA VAL A 472 58.28 -1.99 -0.77
C VAL A 472 59.40 -2.48 0.11
N ALA A 473 60.65 -2.11 -0.19
CA ALA A 473 61.79 -2.53 0.60
C ALA A 473 61.59 -2.15 2.07
N LEU A 474 61.85 -3.06 3.01
CA LEU A 474 61.65 -2.85 4.45
C LEU A 474 62.34 -1.58 4.98
N THR A 475 63.44 -1.17 4.36
CA THR A 475 64.16 0.09 4.65
C THR A 475 63.31 1.34 4.49
N VAL A 476 62.22 1.32 3.72
CA VAL A 476 61.28 2.44 3.64
C VAL A 476 60.50 2.60 4.92
N TYR A 477 60.29 1.54 5.66
CA TYR A 477 59.60 1.55 6.95
C TYR A 477 60.47 2.04 8.10
N ASP A 478 61.80 2.03 7.95
CA ASP A 478 62.75 2.56 8.93
C ASP A 478 62.51 4.05 9.17
N ALA A 479 62.01 4.79 8.14
CA ALA A 479 61.65 6.17 8.25
C ALA A 479 60.42 6.46 9.15
N LEU A 480 59.62 5.43 9.44
CA LEU A 480 58.44 5.50 10.33
C LEU A 480 58.78 5.19 11.80
N ALA A 481 59.98 4.66 12.05
CA ALA A 481 60.45 4.51 13.41
C ALA A 481 60.79 5.90 13.98
N PRO A 482 60.15 6.33 15.09
CA PRO A 482 60.56 7.55 15.73
C PRO A 482 62.05 7.38 16.10
N ALA A 483 62.88 8.33 15.74
CA ALA A 483 64.25 8.36 16.16
C ALA A 483 64.27 8.22 17.72
N LEU A 484 64.63 7.05 18.21
CA LEU A 484 64.99 6.88 19.62
C LEU A 484 66.19 7.77 19.83
N ALA A 485 65.93 8.96 20.31
CA ALA A 485 66.97 9.91 20.69
C ALA A 485 67.83 9.20 21.76
N ALA A 486 69.11 9.15 21.48
CA ALA A 486 70.15 8.72 22.35
C ALA A 486 70.19 9.54 23.65
#